data_e2e7a23dc06d1abb1e077e4a2fec0b6f
#
_entry.id   e2e7a23dc06d1abb1e077e4a2fec0b6f
#
_cell.length_a   1.000
_cell.length_b   1.000
_cell.length_c   1.000
_cell.angle_alpha   90.00
_cell.angle_beta   90.00
_cell.angle_gamma   90.00
#
_symmetry.space_group_name_H-M   'P 1'
#
loop_
_entity.id
_entity.type
_entity.pdbx_description
1 polymer ?
#
loop_
_entity_poly.entity_id
_entity_poly.type
_entity_poly.pdbx_seq_one_letter_code
_entity_poly.pdbx_strand_id
1 'polypeptide(L)'
;MGESHLFAAAALGYRFWFVAEEHLLSATHGLWEPGVNRAACWRSTGHPAPQGDCTCGLHAYHELSAPLRHTNSFARHWRPGDRDEAVMIGAVAGRGALEVHWSGWRAAEGQVLGLLATPVQIASGLAAEIAGRYRVPYFGQKAELE
;
A
#
# COMPACT_ATOMS: atom_id res chain seq x y z
N MET A 1 22.14 3.37 -22.99
CA MET A 1 22.51 3.76 -21.70
C MET A 1 21.87 2.88 -20.62
N GLY A 2 22.34 2.99 -19.46
CA GLY A 2 21.91 2.12 -18.40
C GLY A 2 20.56 2.42 -17.77
N GLU A 3 19.96 3.58 -18.04
CA GLU A 3 18.78 3.94 -17.29
C GLU A 3 17.56 3.10 -17.60
N SER A 4 17.45 2.49 -18.78
CA SER A 4 16.29 1.68 -19.07
C SER A 4 16.17 0.50 -18.11
N HIS A 5 17.26 -0.13 -17.76
CA HIS A 5 17.21 -1.22 -16.78
C HIS A 5 17.09 -0.70 -15.35
N LEU A 6 17.58 0.50 -15.07
CA LEU A 6 17.34 1.12 -13.77
C LEU A 6 15.86 1.41 -13.57
N PHE A 7 15.18 1.83 -14.63
CA PHE A 7 13.75 2.10 -14.53
C PHE A 7 12.90 0.86 -14.37
N ALA A 8 13.41 -0.29 -14.85
CA ALA A 8 12.71 -1.54 -14.65
C ALA A 8 12.68 -1.93 -13.17
N ALA A 9 13.65 -1.46 -12.39
CA ALA A 9 13.67 -1.74 -10.96
C ALA A 9 12.57 -0.93 -10.28
N ALA A 10 11.74 -1.62 -9.52
CA ALA A 10 10.69 -0.99 -8.73
C ALA A 10 11.20 -0.72 -7.33
N ALA A 11 10.76 0.37 -6.73
CA ALA A 11 10.97 0.59 -5.32
C ALA A 11 10.02 -0.30 -4.52
N LEU A 12 10.54 -0.99 -3.53
CA LEU A 12 9.73 -1.82 -2.64
C LEU A 12 9.33 -0.99 -1.42
N GLY A 13 8.10 -1.11 -1.01
CA GLY A 13 7.63 -0.47 0.19
C GLY A 13 6.46 -1.19 0.81
N TYR A 14 6.03 -0.71 1.96
CA TYR A 14 4.97 -1.30 2.75
C TYR A 14 3.98 -0.25 3.16
N ARG A 15 2.71 -0.63 3.20
CA ARG A 15 1.67 0.30 3.59
C ARG A 15 0.48 -0.42 4.17
N PHE A 16 -0.46 0.34 4.71
CA PHE A 16 -1.78 -0.17 5.04
C PHE A 16 -2.83 0.46 4.15
N TRP A 17 -3.96 -0.21 4.03
CA TRP A 17 -5.16 0.29 3.38
C TRP A 17 -6.35 0.07 4.31
N PHE A 18 -7.37 0.90 4.14
CA PHE A 18 -8.67 0.57 4.67
C PHE A 18 -9.37 -0.39 3.72
N VAL A 19 -10.20 -1.26 4.26
CA VAL A 19 -10.93 -2.25 3.47
C VAL A 19 -12.40 -1.84 3.42
N ALA A 20 -12.94 -1.77 2.20
CA ALA A 20 -14.37 -1.55 1.99
C ALA A 20 -14.82 -2.39 0.80
N GLU A 21 -15.82 -3.23 1.01
CA GLU A 21 -16.36 -4.11 -0.02
C GLU A 21 -15.27 -4.92 -0.73
N GLU A 22 -14.31 -5.42 0.06
CA GLU A 22 -13.19 -6.24 -0.41
C GLU A 22 -12.24 -5.49 -1.35
N HIS A 23 -12.26 -4.18 -1.29
CA HIS A 23 -11.32 -3.31 -2.00
C HIS A 23 -10.37 -2.65 -1.01
N LEU A 24 -9.18 -2.32 -1.52
CA LEU A 24 -8.16 -1.62 -0.75
C LEU A 24 -8.24 -0.13 -1.06
N LEU A 25 -8.40 0.67 -0.02
CA LEU A 25 -8.59 2.12 -0.13
C LEU A 25 -7.51 2.85 0.67
N SER A 26 -6.89 3.86 0.06
CA SER A 26 -6.01 4.76 0.78
C SER A 26 -6.67 6.13 0.94
N ALA A 27 -6.27 6.87 1.97
CA ALA A 27 -6.85 8.17 2.26
C ALA A 27 -6.55 9.21 1.17
N THR A 28 -5.40 9.11 0.52
CA THR A 28 -4.95 10.13 -0.44
C THR A 28 -5.21 9.78 -1.89
N HIS A 29 -5.22 8.49 -2.24
CA HIS A 29 -5.45 8.05 -3.60
C HIS A 29 -6.88 7.54 -3.80
N GLY A 30 -7.48 7.01 -2.74
CA GLY A 30 -8.77 6.34 -2.81
C GLY A 30 -8.61 4.86 -3.17
N LEU A 31 -9.38 4.38 -4.12
CA LEU A 31 -9.40 2.97 -4.49
C LEU A 31 -8.11 2.55 -5.19
N TRP A 32 -7.51 1.46 -4.70
CA TRP A 32 -6.43 0.78 -5.42
C TRP A 32 -7.02 -0.38 -6.22
N GLU A 33 -6.63 -0.45 -7.47
CA GLU A 33 -7.08 -1.49 -8.38
C GLU A 33 -6.06 -2.63 -8.44
N PRO A 34 -6.47 -3.84 -8.88
CA PRO A 34 -5.51 -4.86 -9.27
C PRO A 34 -4.60 -4.36 -10.39
N GLY A 35 -3.33 -4.76 -10.36
CA GLY A 35 -2.36 -4.30 -11.35
C GLY A 35 -1.82 -2.93 -11.02
N VAL A 36 -1.49 -2.16 -12.04
CA VAL A 36 -0.80 -0.88 -11.88
C VAL A 36 -1.81 0.24 -11.61
N ASN A 37 -1.55 0.99 -10.54
CA ASN A 37 -2.29 2.18 -10.17
C ASN A 37 -1.47 3.41 -10.52
N ARG A 38 -2.12 4.45 -11.02
CA ARG A 38 -1.46 5.70 -11.38
C ARG A 38 -1.89 6.79 -10.41
N ALA A 39 -0.90 7.51 -9.91
CA ALA A 39 -1.15 8.61 -8.99
C ALA A 39 -1.65 9.83 -9.74
N ALA A 40 -2.51 10.59 -9.06
CA ALA A 40 -2.92 11.91 -9.52
C ALA A 40 -2.98 12.82 -8.31
N CYS A 41 -2.69 14.10 -8.51
CA CYS A 41 -2.81 15.05 -7.43
C CYS A 41 -4.28 15.43 -7.27
N TRP A 42 -4.84 15.13 -6.11
CA TRP A 42 -6.25 15.46 -5.83
C TRP A 42 -6.47 16.95 -5.55
N ARG A 43 -5.38 17.69 -5.27
CA ARG A 43 -5.45 19.13 -5.02
C ARG A 43 -5.35 19.95 -6.28
N SER A 44 -4.72 19.41 -7.31
CA SER A 44 -4.44 20.15 -8.55
C SER A 44 -4.24 19.18 -9.69
N THR A 45 -4.80 19.49 -10.84
CA THR A 45 -4.52 18.76 -12.07
C THR A 45 -3.35 19.37 -12.85
N GLY A 46 -2.73 20.44 -12.30
CA GLY A 46 -1.71 21.19 -12.98
C GLY A 46 -0.32 20.58 -12.96
N HIS A 47 -0.11 19.49 -12.22
CA HIS A 47 1.20 18.85 -12.20
C HIS A 47 1.08 17.33 -12.10
N PRO A 48 2.10 16.60 -12.57
CA PRO A 48 2.14 15.15 -12.38
C PRO A 48 2.41 14.82 -10.90
N ALA A 49 1.92 13.68 -10.46
CA ALA A 49 2.19 13.16 -9.12
C ALA A 49 3.28 12.08 -9.22
N PRO A 50 4.27 12.05 -8.31
CA PRO A 50 4.47 12.99 -7.22
C PRO A 50 5.19 14.27 -7.66
N GLN A 51 5.07 15.32 -6.85
CA GLN A 51 5.83 16.54 -7.06
C GLN A 51 6.43 17.00 -5.74
N GLY A 52 7.65 17.50 -5.76
CA GLY A 52 8.45 17.74 -4.56
C GLY A 52 7.84 18.71 -3.56
N ASP A 53 7.08 19.71 -4.01
CA ASP A 53 6.44 20.68 -3.15
C ASP A 53 4.98 20.35 -2.84
N CYS A 54 4.55 19.14 -3.16
CA CYS A 54 3.21 18.65 -2.89
C CYS A 54 3.30 17.28 -2.21
N THR A 55 2.25 16.88 -1.52
CA THR A 55 2.20 15.56 -0.85
C THR A 55 1.54 14.48 -1.70
N CYS A 56 1.33 14.75 -2.98
CA CYS A 56 0.69 13.78 -3.87
C CYS A 56 1.61 12.62 -4.24
N GLY A 57 1.03 11.58 -4.82
CA GLY A 57 1.71 10.35 -5.19
C GLY A 57 1.18 9.16 -4.41
N LEU A 58 1.57 7.97 -4.83
CA LEU A 58 1.24 6.74 -4.10
C LEU A 58 2.33 6.50 -3.07
N HIS A 59 1.92 6.42 -1.81
CA HIS A 59 2.83 6.42 -0.65
C HIS A 59 3.11 5.01 -0.16
N ALA A 60 4.36 4.79 0.27
CA ALA A 60 4.71 3.59 1.01
C ALA A 60 5.86 3.89 1.96
N TYR A 61 6.00 3.06 2.98
CA TYR A 61 7.11 3.14 3.93
C TYR A 61 8.22 2.19 3.51
N HIS A 62 9.46 2.52 3.84
CA HIS A 62 10.60 1.64 3.56
C HIS A 62 10.53 0.35 4.36
N GLU A 63 10.00 0.41 5.57
CA GLU A 63 9.98 -0.73 6.49
C GLU A 63 8.58 -1.13 6.90
N LEU A 64 8.36 -2.43 6.99
CA LEU A 64 7.07 -2.99 7.39
C LEU A 64 6.65 -2.57 8.80
N SER A 65 7.60 -2.32 9.70
CA SER A 65 7.30 -1.89 11.05
C SER A 65 6.53 -0.57 11.11
N ALA A 66 6.70 0.30 10.11
CA ALA A 66 6.04 1.60 10.11
C ALA A 66 4.52 1.52 9.93
N PRO A 67 3.98 0.83 8.92
CA PRO A 67 2.53 0.68 8.84
C PRO A 67 1.95 -0.14 9.98
N LEU A 68 2.71 -1.09 10.53
CA LEU A 68 2.26 -1.84 11.71
C LEU A 68 2.07 -0.92 12.92
N ARG A 69 3.03 -0.04 13.19
CA ARG A 69 2.90 0.92 14.29
C ARG A 69 1.74 1.89 14.07
N HIS A 70 1.59 2.36 12.84
CA HIS A 70 0.56 3.31 12.50
C HIS A 70 -0.83 2.70 12.72
N THR A 71 -1.06 1.48 12.27
CA THR A 71 -2.34 0.80 12.47
C THR A 71 -2.59 0.48 13.93
N ASN A 72 -1.54 0.18 14.70
CA ASN A 72 -1.68 -0.04 16.13
C ASN A 72 -2.14 1.22 16.86
N SER A 73 -1.71 2.39 16.43
CA SER A 73 -2.16 3.64 17.04
C SER A 73 -3.65 3.91 16.77
N PHE A 74 -4.17 3.49 15.64
CA PHE A 74 -5.60 3.59 15.34
C PHE A 74 -6.44 2.66 16.22
N ALA A 75 -5.90 1.50 16.57
CA ALA A 75 -6.62 0.47 17.29
C ALA A 75 -7.17 0.93 18.65
N ARG A 76 -6.59 1.98 19.23
CA ARG A 76 -7.07 2.55 20.47
C ARG A 76 -8.48 3.13 20.39
N HIS A 77 -8.91 3.49 19.21
CA HIS A 77 -10.20 4.11 18.96
C HIS A 77 -11.23 3.13 18.38
N TRP A 78 -10.84 1.89 18.19
CA TRP A 78 -11.66 0.88 17.56
C TRP A 78 -12.16 -0.12 18.59
N ARG A 79 -13.31 -0.72 18.28
CA ARG A 79 -13.81 -1.85 19.04
C ARG A 79 -12.94 -3.07 18.76
N PRO A 80 -12.90 -4.04 19.67
CA PRO A 80 -12.21 -5.30 19.40
C PRO A 80 -12.70 -5.92 18.08
N GLY A 81 -11.75 -6.28 17.22
CA GLY A 81 -12.05 -6.86 15.91
C GLY A 81 -12.16 -5.89 14.74
N ASP A 82 -12.44 -4.62 14.99
CA ASP A 82 -12.61 -3.63 13.89
C ASP A 82 -11.36 -3.55 13.02
N ARG A 83 -10.19 -3.53 13.63
CA ARG A 83 -8.92 -3.47 12.91
C ARG A 83 -8.74 -4.65 11.96
N ASP A 84 -9.12 -5.85 12.39
CA ASP A 84 -8.93 -7.06 11.61
C ASP A 84 -9.80 -7.10 10.36
N GLU A 85 -10.91 -6.38 10.38
CA GLU A 85 -11.82 -6.31 9.23
C GLU A 85 -11.62 -5.05 8.41
N ALA A 86 -11.16 -3.97 9.04
CA ALA A 86 -11.13 -2.64 8.43
C ALA A 86 -9.79 -2.29 7.81
N VAL A 87 -8.69 -2.95 8.18
CA VAL A 87 -7.34 -2.58 7.74
C VAL A 87 -6.57 -3.79 7.24
N MET A 88 -5.93 -3.63 6.10
CA MET A 88 -5.03 -4.62 5.53
C MET A 88 -3.65 -3.99 5.33
N ILE A 89 -2.60 -4.77 5.60
CA ILE A 89 -1.22 -4.34 5.42
C ILE A 89 -0.62 -5.13 4.27
N GLY A 90 0.29 -4.53 3.52
CA GLY A 90 0.94 -5.25 2.44
C GLY A 90 2.16 -4.57 1.89
N ALA A 91 2.76 -5.26 0.93
CA ALA A 91 3.92 -4.79 0.19
C ALA A 91 3.47 -4.25 -1.17
N VAL A 92 4.14 -3.20 -1.61
CA VAL A 92 3.85 -2.55 -2.89
C VAL A 92 5.14 -2.27 -3.65
N ALA A 93 5.03 -2.26 -4.97
CA ALA A 93 6.09 -1.79 -5.85
C ALA A 93 5.72 -0.39 -6.33
N GLY A 94 6.67 0.54 -6.24
CA GLY A 94 6.51 1.88 -6.80
C GLY A 94 7.37 2.04 -8.04
N ARG A 95 6.84 2.69 -9.05
CA ARG A 95 7.52 2.89 -10.35
C ARG A 95 7.25 4.27 -10.89
N GLY A 96 7.98 4.61 -11.94
CA GLY A 96 7.90 5.91 -12.57
C GLY A 96 8.64 6.95 -11.74
N ALA A 97 8.16 8.17 -11.75
CA ALA A 97 8.77 9.24 -10.96
C ALA A 97 8.64 8.91 -9.47
N LEU A 98 9.74 9.02 -8.74
CA LEU A 98 9.82 8.72 -7.32
C LEU A 98 10.31 9.93 -6.53
N GLU A 99 9.65 10.17 -5.41
CA GLU A 99 10.09 11.09 -4.36
C GLU A 99 10.50 10.25 -3.17
N VAL A 100 11.78 10.17 -2.86
CA VAL A 100 12.28 9.34 -1.76
C VAL A 100 12.49 10.21 -0.53
N HIS A 101 11.96 9.76 0.59
CA HIS A 101 12.05 10.45 1.87
C HIS A 101 12.66 9.53 2.92
N TRP A 102 12.88 10.08 4.09
CA TRP A 102 13.48 9.35 5.21
C TRP A 102 12.72 8.07 5.56
N SER A 103 11.40 8.16 5.66
CA SER A 103 10.58 7.03 6.13
C SER A 103 9.94 6.22 5.01
N GLY A 104 9.98 6.70 3.78
CA GLY A 104 9.34 6.02 2.67
C GLY A 104 9.49 6.77 1.37
N TRP A 105 8.58 6.50 0.43
CA TRP A 105 8.61 7.13 -0.87
C TRP A 105 7.18 7.42 -1.37
N ARG A 106 7.12 8.29 -2.36
CA ARG A 106 5.91 8.54 -3.14
C ARG A 106 6.23 8.25 -4.59
N ALA A 107 5.33 7.58 -5.29
CA ALA A 107 5.56 7.16 -6.67
C ALA A 107 4.42 7.58 -7.58
N ALA A 108 4.76 7.69 -8.88
CA ALA A 108 3.77 7.94 -9.93
C ALA A 108 2.90 6.72 -10.18
N GLU A 109 3.46 5.52 -10.02
CA GLU A 109 2.74 4.27 -10.23
C GLU A 109 3.00 3.32 -9.07
N GLY A 110 2.01 2.49 -8.76
CA GLY A 110 2.13 1.51 -7.69
C GLY A 110 1.32 0.27 -7.97
N GLN A 111 1.80 -0.85 -7.44
CA GLN A 111 1.15 -2.14 -7.59
C GLN A 111 1.25 -2.91 -6.29
N VAL A 112 0.14 -3.52 -5.88
CA VAL A 112 0.12 -4.40 -4.71
C VAL A 112 0.88 -5.67 -5.07
N LEU A 113 1.81 -6.08 -4.20
CA LEU A 113 2.63 -7.28 -4.41
C LEU A 113 2.22 -8.44 -3.51
N GLY A 114 1.75 -8.15 -2.31
CA GLY A 114 1.37 -9.17 -1.35
C GLY A 114 0.73 -8.54 -0.13
N LEU A 115 0.08 -9.38 0.67
CA LEU A 115 -0.67 -8.92 1.84
C LEU A 115 -0.20 -9.64 3.08
N LEU A 116 -0.19 -8.92 4.20
CA LEU A 116 0.01 -9.50 5.52
C LEU A 116 -1.34 -9.56 6.22
N ALA A 117 -1.83 -10.77 6.45
CA ALA A 117 -3.15 -10.97 7.01
C ALA A 117 -3.08 -11.37 8.48
N THR A 118 -4.03 -10.89 9.27
CA THR A 118 -4.19 -11.33 10.66
C THR A 118 -4.85 -12.71 10.69
N PRO A 119 -4.75 -13.45 11.81
CA PRO A 119 -5.47 -14.73 11.94
C PRO A 119 -6.98 -14.59 11.72
N VAL A 120 -7.58 -13.48 12.14
CA VAL A 120 -9.02 -13.25 11.94
C VAL A 120 -9.32 -13.07 10.45
N GLN A 121 -8.51 -12.31 9.72
CA GLN A 121 -8.68 -12.09 8.29
C GLN A 121 -8.53 -13.40 7.50
N ILE A 122 -7.63 -14.28 7.93
CA ILE A 122 -7.46 -15.59 7.30
C ILE A 122 -8.67 -16.47 7.60
N ALA A 123 -9.06 -16.56 8.86
CA ALA A 123 -10.15 -17.44 9.29
C ALA A 123 -11.50 -17.05 8.69
N SER A 124 -11.76 -15.76 8.52
CA SER A 124 -13.01 -15.25 7.96
C SER A 124 -13.10 -15.39 6.45
N GLY A 125 -11.98 -15.67 5.77
CA GLY A 125 -11.92 -15.71 4.32
C GLY A 125 -11.63 -14.36 3.67
N LEU A 126 -11.57 -13.28 4.44
CA LEU A 126 -11.33 -11.94 3.90
C LEU A 126 -9.99 -11.84 3.19
N ALA A 127 -8.94 -12.40 3.79
CA ALA A 127 -7.61 -12.37 3.19
C ALA A 127 -7.59 -13.06 1.83
N ALA A 128 -8.22 -14.23 1.73
CA ALA A 128 -8.28 -14.97 0.48
C ALA A 128 -9.08 -14.22 -0.59
N GLU A 129 -10.17 -13.57 -0.21
CA GLU A 129 -10.99 -12.81 -1.16
C GLU A 129 -10.23 -11.62 -1.73
N ILE A 130 -9.58 -10.82 -0.86
CA ILE A 130 -8.81 -9.67 -1.31
C ILE A 130 -7.60 -10.11 -2.13
N ALA A 131 -6.87 -11.11 -1.65
CA ALA A 131 -5.71 -11.64 -2.40
C ALA A 131 -6.12 -12.15 -3.77
N GLY A 132 -7.24 -12.84 -3.87
CA GLY A 132 -7.77 -13.33 -5.15
C GLY A 132 -8.16 -12.20 -6.08
N ARG A 133 -8.81 -11.15 -5.57
CA ARG A 133 -9.17 -9.97 -6.36
C ARG A 133 -7.94 -9.26 -6.91
N TYR A 134 -6.91 -9.10 -6.08
CA TYR A 134 -5.69 -8.39 -6.47
C TYR A 134 -4.64 -9.30 -7.12
N ARG A 135 -4.88 -10.60 -7.16
CA ARG A 135 -4.00 -11.61 -7.77
C ARG A 135 -2.62 -11.61 -7.13
N VAL A 136 -2.60 -11.55 -5.82
CA VAL A 136 -1.37 -11.54 -5.03
C VAL A 136 -1.45 -12.58 -3.93
N PRO A 137 -0.30 -13.04 -3.40
CA PRO A 137 -0.31 -13.92 -2.24
C PRO A 137 -0.64 -13.16 -0.97
N TYR A 138 -1.06 -13.90 0.08
CA TYR A 138 -1.13 -13.37 1.42
C TYR A 138 -0.38 -14.27 2.38
N PHE A 139 0.11 -13.67 3.46
CA PHE A 139 0.96 -14.32 4.43
C PHE A 139 0.45 -14.00 5.83
N GLY A 140 0.65 -14.96 6.76
CA GLY A 140 0.27 -14.76 8.15
C GLY A 140 1.40 -14.26 9.03
N GLN A 141 2.63 -14.19 8.51
CA GLN A 141 3.80 -13.79 9.28
C GLN A 141 4.61 -12.74 8.53
N LYS A 142 5.12 -11.76 9.28
CA LYS A 142 5.90 -10.65 8.71
C LYS A 142 7.09 -11.12 7.89
N ALA A 143 7.81 -12.11 8.38
CA ALA A 143 9.02 -12.60 7.71
C ALA A 143 8.75 -13.12 6.31
N GLU A 144 7.55 -13.63 6.08
CA GLU A 144 7.17 -14.15 4.75
C GLU A 144 6.91 -13.01 3.77
N LEU A 145 6.37 -11.88 4.25
CA LEU A 145 6.11 -10.74 3.39
C LEU A 145 7.39 -9.97 3.08
N GLU A 146 8.28 -9.86 4.06
CA GLU A 146 9.57 -9.22 3.89
C GLU A 146 10.48 -10.06 3.00
#